data_6e416f5b12dfa43d4d47c7d8c28fa05c
#
_entry.id   6e416f5b12dfa43d4d47c7d8c28fa05c
#
_cell.length_a   1.000
_cell.length_b   1.000
_cell.length_c   1.000
_cell.angle_alpha   90.00
_cell.angle_beta   90.00
_cell.angle_gamma   90.00
#
_symmetry.space_group_name_H-M   'P 1'
#
loop_
_entity.id
_entity.type
_entity.pdbx_description
1 polymer ?
#
loop_
_entity_poly.entity_id
_entity_poly.type
_entity_poly.pdbx_seq_one_letter_code
_entity_poly.pdbx_strand_id
1 'polypeptide(L)'
;MEKNVKKEAWLHFCVSSIGGFMGAYAIINHCDLLASSQTSNMIHIVHNLFEPEHSLLIYMVLAALVYACGNVTYVLLHKFIKLDTKIISLGLTSVAFILVSVLNFVENSYLAMLPLFFAAPIQWNDYAGDAGYGSSTIFSTNNIRQTVTSLTSYLIDGDIKMKRKAQFFGMTLLFFHIGVALASVAEIFWARESIWLGFLPLAVSAVCCMWYKEVKVFSFGKKSEALESIVEEQVNI
;
A
#
# COMPACT_ATOMS: atom_id res chain seq x y z
N MET A 1 -21.34 -6.76 10.42
CA MET A 1 -19.88 -6.95 10.57
C MET A 1 -19.23 -7.58 9.34
N GLU A 2 -19.77 -8.66 8.80
CA GLU A 2 -19.16 -9.40 7.65
C GLU A 2 -19.09 -8.57 6.35
N LYS A 3 -20.10 -7.72 6.07
CA LYS A 3 -20.14 -6.89 4.85
C LYS A 3 -19.08 -5.78 4.85
N ASN A 4 -18.74 -5.21 6.00
CA ASN A 4 -17.70 -4.19 6.13
C ASN A 4 -16.29 -4.81 5.97
N VAL A 5 -16.07 -5.98 6.56
CA VAL A 5 -14.79 -6.72 6.43
C VAL A 5 -14.52 -7.09 4.96
N LYS A 6 -15.54 -7.48 4.21
CA LYS A 6 -15.38 -7.76 2.76
C LYS A 6 -15.00 -6.52 1.96
N LYS A 7 -15.62 -5.37 2.23
CA LYS A 7 -15.29 -4.12 1.54
C LYS A 7 -13.88 -3.62 1.87
N GLU A 8 -13.48 -3.75 3.13
CA GLU A 8 -12.13 -3.44 3.56
C GLU A 8 -11.08 -4.34 2.88
N ALA A 9 -11.37 -5.64 2.75
CA ALA A 9 -10.51 -6.56 2.00
C ALA A 9 -10.40 -6.17 0.51
N TRP A 10 -11.50 -5.79 -0.15
CA TRP A 10 -11.46 -5.32 -1.53
C TRP A 10 -10.63 -4.04 -1.69
N LEU A 11 -10.77 -3.08 -0.77
CA LEU A 11 -9.94 -1.88 -0.76
C LEU A 11 -8.46 -2.25 -0.62
N HIS A 12 -8.13 -3.15 0.32
CA HIS A 12 -6.76 -3.65 0.50
C HIS A 12 -6.19 -4.29 -0.77
N PHE A 13 -6.98 -5.10 -1.49
CA PHE A 13 -6.56 -5.70 -2.75
C PHE A 13 -6.29 -4.65 -3.83
N CYS A 14 -7.21 -3.70 -4.02
CA CYS A 14 -7.01 -2.61 -4.98
C CYS A 14 -5.74 -1.80 -4.65
N VAL A 15 -5.53 -1.44 -3.38
CA VAL A 15 -4.32 -0.71 -2.96
C VAL A 15 -3.05 -1.55 -3.14
N SER A 16 -3.14 -2.88 -3.02
CA SER A 16 -2.00 -3.75 -3.30
C SER A 16 -1.55 -3.68 -4.77
N SER A 17 -2.47 -3.41 -5.71
CA SER A 17 -2.08 -3.19 -7.10
C SER A 17 -1.31 -1.88 -7.31
N ILE A 18 -1.57 -0.85 -6.50
CA ILE A 18 -0.73 0.36 -6.48
C ILE A 18 0.68 0.00 -6.00
N GLY A 19 0.80 -0.76 -4.90
CA GLY A 19 2.09 -1.19 -4.35
C GLY A 19 2.90 -2.03 -5.34
N GLY A 20 2.24 -2.94 -6.05
CA GLY A 20 2.86 -3.72 -7.13
C GLY A 20 3.34 -2.85 -8.28
N PHE A 21 2.53 -1.89 -8.71
CA PHE A 21 2.89 -0.93 -9.75
C PHE A 21 4.11 -0.09 -9.35
N MET A 22 4.08 0.53 -8.15
CA MET A 22 5.20 1.35 -7.65
C MET A 22 6.50 0.55 -7.54
N GLY A 23 6.41 -0.68 -7.01
CA GLY A 23 7.59 -1.55 -6.86
C GLY A 23 8.20 -1.93 -8.20
N ALA A 24 7.39 -2.36 -9.15
CA ALA A 24 7.86 -2.72 -10.50
C ALA A 24 8.39 -1.51 -11.27
N TYR A 25 7.67 -0.37 -11.21
CA TYR A 25 8.12 0.87 -11.85
C TYR A 25 9.51 1.30 -11.35
N ALA A 26 9.74 1.26 -10.04
CA ALA A 26 11.01 1.64 -9.45
C ALA A 26 12.15 0.72 -9.90
N ILE A 27 11.94 -0.60 -9.89
CA ILE A 27 12.97 -1.57 -10.31
C ILE A 27 13.30 -1.42 -11.80
N ILE A 28 12.27 -1.33 -12.64
CA ILE A 28 12.46 -1.38 -14.10
C ILE A 28 13.10 -0.09 -14.63
N ASN A 29 12.70 1.08 -14.09
CA ASN A 29 13.12 2.37 -14.62
C ASN A 29 14.30 3.02 -13.87
N HIS A 30 14.60 2.57 -12.63
CA HIS A 30 15.52 3.30 -11.75
C HIS A 30 16.40 2.40 -10.88
N CYS A 31 17.31 1.66 -11.51
CA CYS A 31 18.49 1.04 -10.88
C CYS A 31 18.23 0.01 -9.78
N ASP A 32 17.25 -0.88 -9.97
CA ASP A 32 17.00 -2.03 -9.08
C ASP A 32 16.70 -1.68 -7.60
N LEU A 33 16.47 -0.39 -7.29
CA LEU A 33 16.14 0.03 -5.94
C LEU A 33 14.63 -0.10 -5.68
N LEU A 34 14.30 -0.84 -4.62
CA LEU A 34 12.91 -1.06 -4.20
C LEU A 34 12.40 0.09 -3.34
N ALA A 35 11.58 0.97 -3.89
CA ALA A 35 10.90 2.00 -3.10
C ALA A 35 10.04 1.41 -1.96
N SER A 36 9.53 0.20 -2.15
CA SER A 36 8.65 -0.48 -1.21
C SER A 36 9.37 -1.31 -0.15
N SER A 37 10.61 -1.80 -0.37
CA SER A 37 11.30 -2.72 0.53
C SER A 37 12.70 -2.26 0.85
N GLN A 38 12.97 -1.99 2.14
CA GLN A 38 14.25 -1.47 2.58
C GLN A 38 15.32 -2.54 2.83
N THR A 39 14.94 -3.83 2.92
CA THR A 39 15.93 -4.88 3.24
C THR A 39 17.03 -4.98 2.19
N SER A 40 16.67 -5.01 0.90
CA SER A 40 17.63 -5.01 -0.20
C SER A 40 18.46 -3.71 -0.20
N ASN A 41 17.80 -2.58 -0.02
CA ASN A 41 18.46 -1.28 0.00
C ASN A 41 19.49 -1.17 1.14
N MET A 42 19.20 -1.70 2.34
CA MET A 42 20.14 -1.74 3.46
C MET A 42 21.36 -2.62 3.16
N ILE A 43 21.17 -3.76 2.49
CA ILE A 43 22.27 -4.62 2.05
C ILE A 43 23.18 -3.86 1.07
N HIS A 44 22.57 -3.19 0.09
CA HIS A 44 23.29 -2.38 -0.88
C HIS A 44 24.03 -1.19 -0.22
N ILE A 45 23.42 -0.52 0.77
CA ILE A 45 24.10 0.54 1.53
C ILE A 45 25.38 0.01 2.16
N VAL A 46 25.31 -1.13 2.86
CA VAL A 46 26.49 -1.71 3.51
C VAL A 46 27.53 -2.13 2.47
N HIS A 47 27.12 -2.75 1.35
CA HIS A 47 28.02 -3.15 0.28
C HIS A 47 28.75 -1.93 -0.33
N ASN A 48 28.01 -0.87 -0.66
CA ASN A 48 28.57 0.34 -1.28
C ASN A 48 29.45 1.18 -0.34
N LEU A 49 29.50 0.89 0.97
CA LEU A 49 30.50 1.49 1.87
C LEU A 49 31.94 1.06 1.51
N PHE A 50 32.10 -0.08 0.86
CA PHE A 50 33.41 -0.66 0.49
C PHE A 50 33.75 -0.43 -0.99
N GLU A 51 32.83 0.17 -1.77
CA GLU A 51 33.08 0.53 -3.16
C GLU A 51 33.79 1.89 -3.26
N PRO A 52 34.65 2.11 -4.25
CA PRO A 52 35.41 3.35 -4.40
C PRO A 52 34.52 4.55 -4.79
N GLU A 53 33.34 4.31 -5.38
CA GLU A 53 32.41 5.35 -5.81
C GLU A 53 31.22 5.45 -4.85
N HIS A 54 31.04 6.62 -4.22
CA HIS A 54 30.03 6.84 -3.18
C HIS A 54 28.78 7.57 -3.64
N SER A 55 28.63 7.90 -4.91
CA SER A 55 27.46 8.64 -5.42
C SER A 55 26.16 7.88 -5.19
N LEU A 56 26.15 6.58 -5.47
CA LEU A 56 25.00 5.69 -5.24
C LEU A 56 24.73 5.49 -3.74
N LEU A 57 25.78 5.40 -2.92
CA LEU A 57 25.63 5.29 -1.46
C LEU A 57 24.90 6.49 -0.86
N ILE A 58 25.29 7.71 -1.25
CA ILE A 58 24.66 8.95 -0.76
C ILE A 58 23.17 8.93 -1.11
N TYR A 59 22.83 8.56 -2.33
CA TYR A 59 21.45 8.46 -2.77
C TYR A 59 20.66 7.41 -1.96
N MET A 60 21.22 6.22 -1.74
CA MET A 60 20.58 5.15 -0.98
C MET A 60 20.31 5.55 0.47
N VAL A 61 21.26 6.24 1.11
CA VAL A 61 21.07 6.79 2.46
C VAL A 61 19.98 7.83 2.47
N LEU A 62 19.94 8.74 1.49
CA LEU A 62 18.90 9.74 1.35
C LEU A 62 17.51 9.07 1.17
N ALA A 63 17.42 8.05 0.31
CA ALA A 63 16.18 7.29 0.10
C ALA A 63 15.70 6.61 1.38
N ALA A 64 16.62 6.03 2.18
CA ALA A 64 16.28 5.44 3.47
C ALA A 64 15.78 6.48 4.49
N LEU A 65 16.39 7.66 4.52
CA LEU A 65 15.92 8.78 5.36
C LEU A 65 14.53 9.27 4.93
N VAL A 66 14.31 9.43 3.63
CA VAL A 66 12.99 9.82 3.08
C VAL A 66 11.93 8.78 3.41
N TYR A 67 12.25 7.48 3.33
CA TYR A 67 11.37 6.41 3.75
C TYR A 67 11.06 6.48 5.26
N ALA A 68 12.05 6.75 6.10
CA ALA A 68 11.85 6.96 7.53
C ALA A 68 10.95 8.19 7.80
N CYS A 69 11.14 9.30 7.07
CA CYS A 69 10.28 10.47 7.13
C CYS A 69 8.81 10.13 6.77
N GLY A 70 8.58 9.27 5.80
CA GLY A 70 7.25 8.78 5.46
C GLY A 70 6.58 8.05 6.64
N ASN A 71 7.32 7.18 7.35
CA ASN A 71 6.81 6.53 8.57
C ASN A 71 6.50 7.54 9.70
N VAL A 72 7.37 8.52 9.91
CA VAL A 72 7.10 9.60 10.88
C VAL A 72 5.85 10.38 10.49
N THR A 73 5.72 10.73 9.21
CA THR A 73 4.56 11.45 8.68
C THR A 73 3.27 10.66 8.92
N TYR A 74 3.25 9.35 8.68
CA TYR A 74 2.10 8.49 8.99
C TYR A 74 1.66 8.63 10.45
N VAL A 75 2.61 8.54 11.41
CA VAL A 75 2.30 8.67 12.84
C VAL A 75 1.72 10.05 13.17
N LEU A 76 2.31 11.12 12.62
CA LEU A 76 1.84 12.49 12.82
C LEU A 76 0.43 12.71 12.23
N LEU A 77 0.20 12.23 11.02
CA LEU A 77 -1.11 12.29 10.37
C LEU A 77 -2.17 11.58 11.21
N HIS A 78 -1.88 10.36 11.65
CA HIS A 78 -2.82 9.56 12.44
C HIS A 78 -3.13 10.17 13.81
N LYS A 79 -2.14 10.86 14.42
CA LYS A 79 -2.28 11.47 15.75
C LYS A 79 -2.96 12.84 15.72
N PHE A 80 -2.64 13.68 14.73
CA PHE A 80 -3.01 15.10 14.75
C PHE A 80 -4.10 15.45 13.73
N ILE A 81 -4.31 14.65 12.69
CA ILE A 81 -5.28 14.93 11.65
C ILE A 81 -6.54 14.09 11.87
N LYS A 82 -7.70 14.77 11.93
CA LYS A 82 -9.01 14.12 12.10
C LYS A 82 -9.59 13.57 10.80
N LEU A 83 -8.92 13.80 9.67
CA LEU A 83 -9.34 13.25 8.37
C LEU A 83 -8.97 11.77 8.29
N ASP A 84 -9.65 11.06 7.40
CA ASP A 84 -9.36 9.65 7.13
C ASP A 84 -7.98 9.53 6.44
N THR A 85 -7.04 8.90 7.14
CA THR A 85 -5.65 8.75 6.68
C THR A 85 -5.55 7.93 5.40
N LYS A 86 -6.48 6.99 5.14
CA LYS A 86 -6.54 6.21 3.90
C LYS A 86 -6.73 7.09 2.65
N ILE A 87 -7.58 8.12 2.73
CA ILE A 87 -7.71 9.10 1.63
C ILE A 87 -6.46 9.94 1.48
N ILE A 88 -5.88 10.39 2.61
CA ILE A 88 -4.65 11.17 2.58
C ILE A 88 -3.52 10.36 1.94
N SER A 89 -3.41 9.07 2.28
CA SER A 89 -2.44 8.15 1.69
C SER A 89 -2.58 8.03 0.17
N LEU A 90 -3.81 7.87 -0.34
CA LEU A 90 -4.07 7.86 -1.79
C LEU A 90 -3.74 9.21 -2.44
N GLY A 91 -4.05 10.31 -1.78
CA GLY A 91 -3.70 11.66 -2.24
C GLY A 91 -2.18 11.88 -2.30
N LEU A 92 -1.44 11.46 -1.26
CA LEU A 92 0.02 11.53 -1.24
C LEU A 92 0.65 10.65 -2.32
N THR A 93 0.08 9.46 -2.59
CA THR A 93 0.53 8.60 -3.70
C THR A 93 0.28 9.28 -5.05
N SER A 94 -0.86 9.98 -5.22
CA SER A 94 -1.14 10.77 -6.43
C SER A 94 -0.08 11.86 -6.64
N VAL A 95 0.23 12.61 -5.58
CA VAL A 95 1.26 13.65 -5.61
C VAL A 95 2.63 13.04 -5.92
N ALA A 96 2.95 11.88 -5.32
CA ALA A 96 4.20 11.19 -5.61
C ALA A 96 4.33 10.81 -7.08
N PHE A 97 3.28 10.30 -7.74
CA PHE A 97 3.29 9.97 -9.17
C PHE A 97 3.51 11.21 -10.05
N ILE A 98 2.85 12.32 -9.71
CA ILE A 98 3.06 13.60 -10.43
C ILE A 98 4.51 14.07 -10.26
N LEU A 99 5.05 14.04 -9.04
CA LEU A 99 6.43 14.45 -8.77
C LEU A 99 7.43 13.55 -9.49
N VAL A 100 7.21 12.23 -9.53
CA VAL A 100 8.04 11.31 -10.31
C VAL A 100 8.04 11.69 -11.78
N SER A 101 6.87 11.94 -12.38
CA SER A 101 6.79 12.36 -13.79
C SER A 101 7.56 13.66 -14.03
N VAL A 102 7.38 14.66 -13.17
CA VAL A 102 8.10 15.94 -13.30
C VAL A 102 9.61 15.76 -13.14
N LEU A 103 10.05 14.97 -12.17
CA LEU A 103 11.47 14.74 -11.89
C LEU A 103 12.15 13.84 -12.94
N ASN A 104 11.39 13.04 -13.68
CA ASN A 104 11.93 12.24 -14.79
C ASN A 104 12.57 13.09 -15.91
N PHE A 105 12.20 14.37 -16.02
CA PHE A 105 12.83 15.32 -16.94
C PHE A 105 14.22 15.79 -16.45
N VAL A 106 14.56 15.54 -15.17
CA VAL A 106 15.87 15.83 -14.61
C VAL A 106 16.83 14.69 -14.96
N GLU A 107 18.07 14.98 -15.33
CA GLU A 107 19.04 13.97 -15.76
C GLU A 107 19.34 12.90 -14.68
N ASN A 108 19.21 13.24 -13.39
CA ASN A 108 19.44 12.31 -12.29
C ASN A 108 18.16 11.51 -11.98
N SER A 109 18.04 10.35 -12.61
CA SER A 109 16.90 9.43 -12.45
C SER A 109 16.69 8.91 -11.04
N TYR A 110 17.73 8.86 -10.19
CA TYR A 110 17.61 8.39 -8.81
C TYR A 110 16.75 9.31 -7.94
N LEU A 111 16.89 10.62 -8.08
CA LEU A 111 16.12 11.59 -7.31
C LEU A 111 14.61 11.53 -7.63
N ALA A 112 14.27 11.13 -8.86
CA ALA A 112 12.88 10.98 -9.27
C ALA A 112 12.11 9.93 -8.44
N MET A 113 12.81 8.97 -7.81
CA MET A 113 12.16 7.94 -6.99
C MET A 113 11.85 8.36 -5.55
N LEU A 114 12.47 9.42 -5.04
CA LEU A 114 12.28 9.84 -3.64
C LEU A 114 10.82 10.04 -3.25
N PRO A 115 9.92 10.60 -4.09
CA PRO A 115 8.51 10.68 -3.77
C PRO A 115 7.85 9.31 -3.50
N LEU A 116 8.25 8.26 -4.22
CA LEU A 116 7.73 6.91 -3.97
C LEU A 116 8.27 6.32 -2.66
N PHE A 117 9.55 6.59 -2.32
CA PHE A 117 10.12 6.20 -1.02
C PHE A 117 9.39 6.87 0.14
N PHE A 118 8.87 8.09 -0.05
CA PHE A 118 8.07 8.77 0.95
C PHE A 118 6.65 8.21 1.07
N ALA A 119 5.97 7.97 -0.06
CA ALA A 119 4.57 7.56 -0.08
C ALA A 119 4.36 6.09 0.32
N ALA A 120 5.28 5.20 -0.05
CA ALA A 120 5.16 3.76 0.17
C ALA A 120 4.96 3.36 1.65
N PRO A 121 5.74 3.85 2.64
CA PRO A 121 5.54 3.50 4.04
C PRO A 121 4.22 4.05 4.60
N ILE A 122 3.74 5.20 4.14
CA ILE A 122 2.44 5.74 4.53
C ILE A 122 1.34 4.79 4.06
N GLN A 123 1.36 4.40 2.79
CA GLN A 123 0.42 3.42 2.24
C GLN A 123 0.46 2.10 3.02
N TRP A 124 1.65 1.56 3.29
CA TRP A 124 1.76 0.32 4.02
C TRP A 124 1.10 0.39 5.40
N ASN A 125 1.44 1.40 6.19
CA ASN A 125 0.93 1.56 7.55
C ASN A 125 -0.59 1.76 7.59
N ASP A 126 -1.16 2.53 6.66
CA ASP A 126 -2.61 2.80 6.61
C ASP A 126 -3.47 1.57 6.30
N TYR A 127 -2.88 0.58 5.60
CA TYR A 127 -3.63 -0.60 5.15
C TYR A 127 -3.14 -1.93 5.78
N ALA A 128 -2.11 -1.90 6.65
CA ALA A 128 -1.46 -3.11 7.19
C ALA A 128 -2.38 -4.02 8.02
N GLY A 129 -3.42 -3.49 8.65
CA GLY A 129 -4.34 -4.22 9.53
C GLY A 129 -5.70 -4.52 8.92
N ASP A 130 -5.90 -4.26 7.63
CA ASP A 130 -7.19 -4.38 6.97
C ASP A 130 -7.76 -5.81 7.04
N ALA A 131 -9.07 -5.88 7.21
CA ALA A 131 -9.82 -7.12 7.37
C ALA A 131 -9.33 -8.02 8.52
N GLY A 132 -8.56 -7.48 9.47
CA GLY A 132 -8.01 -8.19 10.63
C GLY A 132 -6.77 -9.03 10.32
N TYR A 133 -6.14 -8.83 9.16
CA TYR A 133 -4.92 -9.54 8.77
C TYR A 133 -3.73 -8.59 8.64
N GLY A 134 -2.58 -8.95 9.25
CA GLY A 134 -1.32 -8.22 9.10
C GLY A 134 -0.69 -8.46 7.71
N SER A 135 -1.28 -7.88 6.67
CA SER A 135 -0.81 -8.00 5.29
C SER A 135 -0.12 -6.71 4.82
N SER A 136 0.82 -6.84 3.91
CA SER A 136 1.47 -5.70 3.26
C SER A 136 0.90 -5.47 1.87
N THR A 137 0.60 -4.22 1.55
CA THR A 137 0.17 -3.79 0.21
C THR A 137 1.35 -3.50 -0.72
N ILE A 138 2.58 -3.38 -0.20
CA ILE A 138 3.74 -2.90 -0.96
C ILE A 138 4.84 -3.93 -1.19
N PHE A 139 4.75 -5.13 -0.60
CA PHE A 139 5.69 -6.23 -0.85
C PHE A 139 5.07 -7.61 -0.62
N SER A 140 5.71 -8.64 -1.22
CA SER A 140 5.08 -9.96 -1.40
C SER A 140 5.52 -11.02 -0.40
N THR A 141 6.72 -10.94 0.18
CA THR A 141 7.35 -12.05 0.93
C THR A 141 6.49 -12.58 2.08
N ASN A 142 5.96 -11.70 2.94
CA ASN A 142 5.07 -12.13 4.02
C ASN A 142 3.75 -12.70 3.48
N ASN A 143 3.21 -12.10 2.42
CA ASN A 143 1.95 -12.54 1.82
C ASN A 143 2.09 -13.95 1.20
N ILE A 144 3.22 -14.25 0.53
CA ILE A 144 3.54 -15.60 0.04
C ILE A 144 3.58 -16.59 1.21
N ARG A 145 4.35 -16.27 2.26
CA ARG A 145 4.47 -17.14 3.45
C ARG A 145 3.10 -17.43 4.05
N GLN A 146 2.29 -16.41 4.29
CA GLN A 146 0.97 -16.54 4.89
C GLN A 146 0.00 -17.32 4.00
N THR A 147 0.04 -17.11 2.69
CA THR A 147 -0.79 -17.87 1.73
C THR A 147 -0.47 -19.36 1.79
N VAL A 148 0.81 -19.71 1.65
CA VAL A 148 1.24 -21.11 1.58
C VAL A 148 0.99 -21.81 2.92
N THR A 149 1.42 -21.23 4.04
CA THR A 149 1.24 -21.87 5.36
C THR A 149 -0.22 -22.03 5.73
N SER A 150 -1.06 -21.02 5.47
CA SER A 150 -2.49 -21.10 5.78
C SER A 150 -3.22 -22.08 4.86
N LEU A 151 -2.86 -22.14 3.57
CA LEU A 151 -3.43 -23.11 2.64
C LEU A 151 -3.06 -24.54 3.04
N THR A 152 -1.80 -24.78 3.40
CA THR A 152 -1.33 -26.08 3.87
C THR A 152 -2.08 -26.51 5.14
N SER A 153 -2.21 -25.64 6.14
CA SER A 153 -2.98 -25.94 7.35
C SER A 153 -4.44 -26.26 7.03
N TYR A 154 -5.06 -25.51 6.09
CA TYR A 154 -6.42 -25.83 5.67
C TYR A 154 -6.53 -27.21 5.02
N LEU A 155 -5.56 -27.58 4.18
CA LEU A 155 -5.58 -28.90 3.48
C LEU A 155 -5.36 -30.07 4.46
N ILE A 156 -4.64 -29.85 5.55
CA ILE A 156 -4.38 -30.89 6.58
C ILE A 156 -5.55 -30.97 7.57
N ASP A 157 -5.99 -29.84 8.11
CA ASP A 157 -6.89 -29.79 9.27
C ASP A 157 -8.35 -29.47 8.91
N GLY A 158 -8.62 -29.03 7.68
CA GLY A 158 -9.95 -28.59 7.23
C GLY A 158 -10.41 -27.25 7.84
N ASP A 159 -9.52 -26.49 8.52
CA ASP A 159 -9.90 -25.26 9.22
C ASP A 159 -10.31 -24.15 8.23
N ILE A 160 -11.59 -23.81 8.27
CA ILE A 160 -12.18 -22.75 7.43
C ILE A 160 -11.58 -21.37 7.70
N LYS A 161 -11.07 -21.11 8.92
CA LYS A 161 -10.37 -19.84 9.21
C LYS A 161 -9.06 -19.76 8.43
N MET A 162 -8.32 -20.87 8.34
CA MET A 162 -7.10 -20.94 7.54
C MET A 162 -7.38 -20.80 6.05
N LYS A 163 -8.49 -21.37 5.54
CA LYS A 163 -8.94 -21.14 4.16
C LYS A 163 -9.17 -19.66 3.88
N ARG A 164 -9.93 -18.97 4.73
CA ARG A 164 -10.20 -17.53 4.59
C ARG A 164 -8.93 -16.69 4.63
N LYS A 165 -8.01 -17.04 5.52
CA LYS A 165 -6.70 -16.39 5.64
C LYS A 165 -5.87 -16.59 4.37
N ALA A 166 -5.77 -17.82 3.85
CA ALA A 166 -5.07 -18.12 2.61
C ALA A 166 -5.67 -17.35 1.42
N GLN A 167 -7.00 -17.27 1.34
CA GLN A 167 -7.70 -16.50 0.30
C GLN A 167 -7.37 -15.01 0.39
N PHE A 168 -7.35 -14.42 1.57
CA PHE A 168 -7.03 -12.99 1.74
C PHE A 168 -5.60 -12.69 1.26
N PHE A 169 -4.62 -13.42 1.76
CA PHE A 169 -3.22 -13.20 1.37
C PHE A 169 -2.95 -13.55 -0.11
N GLY A 170 -3.60 -14.60 -0.62
CA GLY A 170 -3.52 -14.98 -2.03
C GLY A 170 -4.11 -13.92 -2.97
N MET A 171 -5.26 -13.34 -2.59
CA MET A 171 -5.85 -12.22 -3.35
C MET A 171 -4.98 -10.97 -3.28
N THR A 172 -4.38 -10.65 -2.13
CA THR A 172 -3.41 -9.56 -2.00
C THR A 172 -2.25 -9.75 -2.97
N LEU A 173 -1.68 -10.96 -3.04
CA LEU A 173 -0.62 -11.30 -4.00
C LEU A 173 -1.08 -11.15 -5.46
N LEU A 174 -2.26 -11.65 -5.79
CA LEU A 174 -2.80 -11.56 -7.14
C LEU A 174 -2.90 -10.10 -7.59
N PHE A 175 -3.52 -9.25 -6.78
CA PHE A 175 -3.66 -7.83 -7.10
C PHE A 175 -2.32 -7.10 -7.15
N PHE A 176 -1.40 -7.42 -6.24
CA PHE A 176 -0.03 -6.90 -6.31
C PHE A 176 0.61 -7.22 -7.67
N HIS A 177 0.53 -8.49 -8.13
CA HIS A 177 1.11 -8.88 -9.40
C HIS A 177 0.36 -8.34 -10.63
N ILE A 178 -0.94 -8.04 -10.51
CA ILE A 178 -1.67 -7.27 -11.54
C ILE A 178 -1.05 -5.87 -11.67
N GLY A 179 -0.72 -5.22 -10.56
CA GLY A 179 0.00 -3.95 -10.58
C GLY A 179 1.39 -4.05 -11.20
N VAL A 180 2.16 -5.10 -10.86
CA VAL A 180 3.46 -5.40 -11.48
C VAL A 180 3.33 -5.57 -12.98
N ALA A 181 2.36 -6.38 -13.44
CA ALA A 181 2.13 -6.62 -14.86
C ALA A 181 1.73 -5.33 -15.59
N LEU A 182 0.89 -4.50 -14.98
CA LEU A 182 0.51 -3.20 -15.54
C LEU A 182 1.72 -2.30 -15.74
N ALA A 183 2.60 -2.17 -14.74
CA ALA A 183 3.82 -1.38 -14.85
C ALA A 183 4.77 -1.93 -15.92
N SER A 184 4.97 -3.27 -15.96
CA SER A 184 5.85 -3.93 -16.93
C SER A 184 5.36 -3.77 -18.37
N VAL A 185 4.05 -3.91 -18.61
CA VAL A 185 3.48 -3.68 -19.93
C VAL A 185 3.53 -2.19 -20.31
N ALA A 186 3.24 -1.32 -19.36
CA ALA A 186 3.28 0.12 -19.59
C ALA A 186 4.68 0.61 -19.96
N GLU A 187 5.70 0.07 -19.33
CA GLU A 187 7.10 0.43 -19.61
C GLU A 187 7.50 0.12 -21.06
N ILE A 188 7.06 -1.01 -21.65
CA ILE A 188 7.35 -1.37 -23.04
C ILE A 188 6.91 -0.28 -24.03
N PHE A 189 5.82 0.42 -23.74
CA PHE A 189 5.25 1.43 -24.65
C PHE A 189 5.64 2.87 -24.31
N TRP A 190 5.88 3.17 -23.02
CA TRP A 190 6.03 4.54 -22.52
C TRP A 190 7.26 4.77 -21.65
N ALA A 191 8.09 3.74 -21.42
CA ALA A 191 9.30 3.84 -20.59
C ALA A 191 9.01 4.61 -19.27
N ARG A 192 9.77 5.65 -18.96
CA ARG A 192 9.59 6.44 -17.74
C ARG A 192 8.24 7.13 -17.61
N GLU A 193 7.59 7.45 -18.74
CA GLU A 193 6.24 8.05 -18.74
C GLU A 193 5.15 7.05 -18.35
N SER A 194 5.48 5.76 -18.27
CA SER A 194 4.58 4.72 -17.77
C SER A 194 4.03 4.99 -16.38
N ILE A 195 4.66 5.88 -15.58
CA ILE A 195 4.18 6.31 -14.26
C ILE A 195 2.71 6.79 -14.30
N TRP A 196 2.26 7.39 -15.42
CA TRP A 196 0.89 7.86 -15.58
C TRP A 196 -0.14 6.74 -15.56
N LEU A 197 0.23 5.52 -15.96
CA LEU A 197 -0.67 4.37 -15.85
C LEU A 197 -0.90 3.93 -14.41
N GLY A 198 -0.05 4.35 -13.47
CA GLY A 198 -0.26 4.16 -12.03
C GLY A 198 -1.52 4.85 -11.50
N PHE A 199 -2.04 5.87 -12.21
CA PHE A 199 -3.32 6.49 -11.87
C PHE A 199 -4.52 5.57 -12.11
N LEU A 200 -4.39 4.52 -12.92
CA LEU A 200 -5.47 3.54 -13.13
C LEU A 200 -5.76 2.73 -11.85
N PRO A 201 -4.80 1.98 -11.25
CA PRO A 201 -5.03 1.29 -9.99
C PRO A 201 -5.34 2.26 -8.85
N LEU A 202 -4.83 3.48 -8.88
CA LEU A 202 -5.11 4.52 -7.89
C LEU A 202 -6.57 5.00 -7.98
N ALA A 203 -7.10 5.24 -9.16
CA ALA A 203 -8.50 5.60 -9.36
C ALA A 203 -9.44 4.48 -8.90
N VAL A 204 -9.13 3.22 -9.23
CA VAL A 204 -9.89 2.06 -8.75
C VAL A 204 -9.88 2.00 -7.22
N SER A 205 -8.72 2.21 -6.60
CA SER A 205 -8.59 2.21 -5.13
C SER A 205 -9.36 3.37 -4.49
N ALA A 206 -9.37 4.55 -5.11
CA ALA A 206 -10.17 5.70 -4.64
C ALA A 206 -11.67 5.41 -4.68
N VAL A 207 -12.18 4.81 -5.75
CA VAL A 207 -13.57 4.37 -5.85
C VAL A 207 -13.91 3.32 -4.79
N CYS A 208 -13.03 2.33 -4.58
CA CYS A 208 -13.19 1.32 -3.53
C CYS A 208 -13.17 1.95 -2.13
N CYS A 209 -12.34 2.97 -1.90
CA CYS A 209 -12.27 3.70 -0.64
C CYS A 209 -13.57 4.46 -0.37
N MET A 210 -14.14 5.15 -1.35
CA MET A 210 -15.43 5.81 -1.23
C MET A 210 -16.55 4.81 -0.93
N TRP A 211 -16.60 3.71 -1.67
CA TRP A 211 -17.57 2.63 -1.43
C TRP A 211 -17.46 2.00 -0.03
N TYR A 212 -16.24 1.84 0.49
CA TYR A 212 -16.00 1.38 1.87
C TYR A 212 -16.56 2.38 2.90
N LYS A 213 -16.35 3.68 2.67
CA LYS A 213 -16.77 4.75 3.57
C LYS A 213 -18.28 4.93 3.66
N GLU A 214 -19.00 4.91 2.54
CA GLU A 214 -20.47 5.03 2.54
C GLU A 214 -21.12 4.03 3.50
N VAL A 215 -20.58 2.80 3.55
CA VAL A 215 -21.12 1.77 4.45
C VAL A 215 -20.73 2.00 5.91
N LYS A 216 -19.55 2.58 6.16
CA LYS A 216 -19.12 2.90 7.52
C LYS A 216 -20.00 4.00 8.12
N VAL A 217 -20.28 5.06 7.37
CA VAL A 217 -21.20 6.13 7.76
C VAL A 217 -22.62 5.58 8.01
N PHE A 218 -23.14 4.78 7.09
CA PHE A 218 -24.48 4.17 7.21
C PHE A 218 -24.59 3.20 8.39
N SER A 219 -23.53 2.47 8.73
CA SER A 219 -23.52 1.55 9.89
C SER A 219 -23.43 2.30 11.21
N PHE A 220 -22.75 3.44 11.26
CA PHE A 220 -22.73 4.32 12.44
C PHE A 220 -24.09 5.01 12.66
N GLY A 221 -24.74 5.49 11.61
CA GLY A 221 -26.09 6.07 11.67
C GLY A 221 -27.10 5.10 12.27
N LYS A 222 -27.17 3.86 11.75
CA LYS A 222 -28.06 2.83 12.31
C LYS A 222 -27.78 2.47 13.77
N LYS A 223 -26.51 2.51 14.20
CA LYS A 223 -26.15 2.23 15.59
C LYS A 223 -26.52 3.39 16.51
N SER A 224 -26.46 4.64 16.04
CA SER A 224 -26.92 5.83 16.76
C SER A 224 -28.43 5.80 16.93
N GLU A 225 -29.19 5.57 15.86
CA GLU A 225 -30.64 5.44 15.90
C GLU A 225 -31.15 4.32 16.84
N ALA A 226 -30.44 3.16 16.82
CA ALA A 226 -30.75 2.05 17.72
C ALA A 226 -30.42 2.36 19.18
N LEU A 227 -29.37 3.14 19.46
CA LEU A 227 -29.08 3.60 20.82
C LEU A 227 -30.07 4.66 21.32
N GLU A 228 -30.46 5.60 20.46
CA GLU A 228 -31.47 6.60 20.78
C GLU A 228 -32.84 5.96 21.09
N SER A 229 -33.26 4.96 20.30
CA SER A 229 -34.52 4.23 20.57
C SER A 229 -34.48 3.47 21.90
N ILE A 230 -33.34 2.89 22.31
CA ILE A 230 -33.21 2.21 23.60
C ILE A 230 -33.25 3.21 24.76
N VAL A 231 -32.63 4.39 24.58
CA VAL A 231 -32.63 5.46 25.60
C VAL A 231 -34.07 6.04 25.77
N GLU A 232 -34.79 6.26 24.68
CA GLU A 232 -36.19 6.72 24.73
C GLU A 232 -37.09 5.70 25.40
N GLU A 233 -36.88 4.40 25.17
CA GLU A 233 -37.69 3.34 25.82
C GLU A 233 -37.40 3.24 27.33
N GLN A 234 -36.17 3.57 27.78
CA GLN A 234 -35.79 3.60 29.20
C GLN A 234 -36.22 4.88 29.94
N VAL A 235 -36.48 5.97 29.23
CA VAL A 235 -36.94 7.25 29.82
C VAL A 235 -38.46 7.28 29.98
N ASN A 236 -39.20 6.43 29.24
CA ASN A 236 -40.66 6.37 29.28
C ASN A 236 -41.22 5.27 30.21
N ILE A 237 -40.37 4.68 31.08
CA ILE A 237 -40.73 3.77 32.18
C ILE A 237 -40.54 4.52 33.50
#